data_e27b1db1c632e69fcbca3f6b1ced387a
#
_entry.id   e27b1db1c632e69fcbca3f6b1ced387a
#
_cell.length_a   1.000
_cell.length_b   1.000
_cell.length_c   1.000
_cell.angle_alpha   90.00
_cell.angle_beta   90.00
_cell.angle_gamma   90.00
#
_symmetry.space_group_name_H-M   'P 1'
#
loop_
_entity.id
_entity.type
_entity.pdbx_description
1 polymer ?
#
loop_
_entity_poly.entity_id
_entity_poly.type
_entity_poly.pdbx_seq_one_letter_code
_entity_poly.pdbx_strand_id
1 'polypeptide(L)'
;MRQFVPRKGKCMREVYDFLKKCGTYYLATVEDDQPRVRPFGTVEIFEDKLYIQTGKAKPVSKQMVANPKVEICAFDGNTWLRLSGEMVPDERVEAKKHMLDAYPSLRGMYNENDSNTQVLYITNAAAVFSSFTAPARTVTF
;
A
#
# COMPACT_ATOMS: atom_id res chain seq x y z
N MET A 1 9.68 -17.78 29.53
CA MET A 1 9.08 -16.51 29.07
C MET A 1 8.60 -16.65 27.63
N ARG A 2 7.33 -16.35 27.39
CA ARG A 2 6.83 -16.35 26.01
C ARG A 2 7.27 -15.05 25.34
N GLN A 3 7.92 -15.14 24.18
CA GLN A 3 8.14 -13.97 23.35
C GLN A 3 6.79 -13.45 22.85
N PHE A 4 6.60 -12.14 22.99
CA PHE A 4 5.43 -11.48 22.43
C PHE A 4 5.62 -11.38 20.91
N VAL A 5 4.74 -12.06 20.15
CA VAL A 5 4.69 -11.97 18.71
C VAL A 5 3.46 -11.11 18.36
N PRO A 6 3.64 -9.91 17.77
CA PRO A 6 2.50 -9.08 17.37
C PRO A 6 1.62 -9.82 16.37
N ARG A 7 0.31 -9.72 16.52
CA ARG A 7 -0.63 -10.27 15.54
C ARG A 7 -0.49 -9.52 14.23
N LYS A 8 -0.68 -10.21 13.09
CA LYS A 8 -0.62 -9.62 11.74
C LYS A 8 -1.48 -8.37 11.61
N GLY A 9 -2.70 -8.38 12.17
CA GLY A 9 -3.61 -7.23 12.13
C GLY A 9 -3.06 -6.02 12.87
N LYS A 10 -2.33 -6.20 13.97
CA LYS A 10 -1.69 -5.11 14.70
C LYS A 10 -0.54 -4.51 13.91
N CYS A 11 0.28 -5.35 13.27
CA CYS A 11 1.37 -4.90 12.41
C CYS A 11 0.86 -4.13 11.19
N MET A 12 -0.19 -4.63 10.56
CA MET A 12 -0.85 -3.97 9.44
C MET A 12 -1.41 -2.61 9.85
N ARG A 13 -2.07 -2.52 11.02
CA ARG A 13 -2.63 -1.27 11.54
C ARG A 13 -1.54 -0.23 11.78
N GLU A 14 -0.39 -0.62 12.29
CA GLU A 14 0.74 0.27 12.51
C GLU A 14 1.23 0.87 11.19
N VAL A 15 1.36 0.04 10.15
CA VAL A 15 1.76 0.49 8.82
C VAL A 15 0.71 1.43 8.23
N TYR A 16 -0.57 1.05 8.33
CA TYR A 16 -1.69 1.88 7.88
C TYR A 16 -1.68 3.26 8.55
N ASP A 17 -1.55 3.29 9.88
CA ASP A 17 -1.55 4.55 10.63
C ASP A 17 -0.38 5.45 10.22
N PHE A 18 0.80 4.86 10.00
CA PHE A 18 1.97 5.60 9.54
C PHE A 18 1.77 6.21 8.15
N LEU A 19 1.24 5.42 7.21
CA LEU A 19 0.97 5.91 5.85
C LEU A 19 -0.11 7.00 5.85
N LYS A 20 -1.15 6.86 6.67
CA LYS A 20 -2.19 7.90 6.83
C LYS A 20 -1.61 9.18 7.40
N LYS A 21 -0.73 9.07 8.39
CA LYS A 21 -0.05 10.23 8.99
C LYS A 21 0.82 10.97 7.97
N CYS A 22 1.56 10.25 7.15
CA CYS A 22 2.41 10.86 6.12
C CYS A 22 1.59 11.49 4.99
N GLY A 23 0.42 10.95 4.70
CA GLY A 23 -0.45 11.43 3.62
C GLY A 23 0.02 10.98 2.25
N THR A 24 1.22 11.39 1.84
CA THR A 24 1.86 10.95 0.60
C THR A 24 2.91 9.91 0.91
N TYR A 25 2.92 8.84 0.13
CA TYR A 25 3.99 7.84 0.11
C TYR A 25 4.44 7.61 -1.33
N TYR A 26 5.56 6.94 -1.51
CA TYR A 26 6.14 6.68 -2.83
C TYR A 26 6.13 5.18 -3.08
N LEU A 27 5.55 4.81 -4.22
CA LEU A 27 5.41 3.41 -4.64
C LEU A 27 6.40 3.12 -5.75
N ALA A 28 7.29 2.16 -5.49
CA ALA A 28 8.25 1.67 -6.48
C ALA A 28 7.74 0.37 -7.09
N THR A 29 7.86 0.28 -8.40
CA THR A 29 7.53 -0.89 -9.22
C THR A 29 8.67 -1.18 -10.17
N VAL A 30 8.60 -2.29 -10.89
CA VAL A 30 9.59 -2.67 -11.88
C VAL A 30 8.93 -2.76 -13.26
N GLU A 31 9.54 -2.10 -14.24
CA GLU A 31 9.18 -2.24 -15.65
C GLU A 31 10.36 -2.88 -16.36
N ASP A 32 10.23 -4.16 -16.73
CA ASP A 32 11.32 -5.03 -17.15
C ASP A 32 12.43 -5.08 -16.08
N ASP A 33 13.58 -4.45 -16.29
CA ASP A 33 14.65 -4.31 -15.29
C ASP A 33 14.81 -2.88 -14.74
N GLN A 34 13.90 -1.96 -15.14
CA GLN A 34 13.96 -0.57 -14.72
C GLN A 34 13.06 -0.32 -13.52
N PRO A 35 13.61 0.12 -12.37
CA PRO A 35 12.77 0.57 -11.26
C PRO A 35 12.04 1.86 -11.65
N ARG A 36 10.77 1.94 -11.24
CA ARG A 36 9.92 3.12 -11.43
C ARG A 36 9.36 3.53 -10.07
N VAL A 37 9.23 4.83 -9.83
CA VAL A 37 8.69 5.35 -8.57
C VAL A 37 7.77 6.55 -8.84
N ARG A 38 6.70 6.68 -8.06
CA ARG A 38 5.75 7.79 -8.13
C ARG A 38 5.05 7.98 -6.80
N PRO A 39 4.50 9.18 -6.54
CA PRO A 39 3.71 9.42 -5.34
C PRO A 39 2.34 8.75 -5.42
N PHE A 40 1.86 8.28 -4.26
CA PHE A 40 0.53 7.75 -4.02
C PHE A 40 -0.04 8.37 -2.75
N GLY A 41 -1.36 8.37 -2.60
CA GLY A 41 -2.00 8.95 -1.41
C GLY A 41 -3.13 8.11 -0.82
N THR A 42 -3.48 6.98 -1.43
CA THR A 42 -4.59 6.15 -0.96
C THR A 42 -4.09 4.95 -0.16
N VAL A 43 -4.71 4.69 0.97
CA VAL A 43 -4.48 3.48 1.76
C VAL A 43 -5.72 3.20 2.60
N GLU A 44 -6.17 1.95 2.63
CA GLU A 44 -7.33 1.54 3.42
C GLU A 44 -7.20 0.08 3.84
N ILE A 45 -7.73 -0.25 5.01
CA ILE A 45 -7.83 -1.65 5.46
C ILE A 45 -9.25 -2.13 5.15
N PHE A 46 -9.34 -3.25 4.47
CA PHE A 46 -10.60 -3.91 4.15
C PHE A 46 -10.40 -5.43 4.20
N GLU A 47 -11.28 -6.12 4.93
CA GLU A 47 -11.21 -7.58 5.12
C GLU A 47 -9.80 -8.07 5.52
N ASP A 48 -9.21 -7.37 6.50
CA ASP A 48 -7.88 -7.67 7.04
C ASP A 48 -6.75 -7.64 5.98
N LYS A 49 -6.89 -6.78 4.97
CA LYS A 49 -5.87 -6.54 3.95
C LYS A 49 -5.65 -5.05 3.76
N LEU A 50 -4.43 -4.69 3.41
CA LEU A 50 -4.02 -3.30 3.17
C LEU A 50 -4.10 -3.01 1.67
N TYR A 51 -5.00 -2.10 1.29
CA TYR A 51 -5.33 -1.76 -0.09
C TYR A 51 -4.77 -0.41 -0.49
N ILE A 52 -4.40 -0.31 -1.75
CA ILE A 52 -4.14 0.96 -2.45
C ILE A 52 -5.01 1.03 -3.70
N GLN A 53 -5.16 2.23 -4.28
CA GLN A 53 -5.96 2.43 -5.48
C GLN A 53 -5.15 3.08 -6.59
N THR A 54 -5.44 2.66 -7.82
CA THR A 54 -4.96 3.30 -9.05
C THR A 54 -6.02 3.16 -10.16
N GLY A 55 -5.66 3.53 -11.38
CA GLY A 55 -6.48 3.29 -12.57
C GLY A 55 -5.77 2.31 -13.51
N LYS A 56 -6.52 1.39 -14.10
CA LYS A 56 -5.96 0.35 -14.99
C LYS A 56 -5.26 0.92 -16.22
N ALA A 57 -5.63 2.13 -16.65
CA ALA A 57 -4.98 2.79 -17.79
C ALA A 57 -3.58 3.31 -17.47
N LYS A 58 -3.23 3.44 -16.19
CA LYS A 58 -1.92 3.99 -15.79
C LYS A 58 -0.80 2.97 -15.94
N PRO A 59 0.43 3.43 -16.30
CA PRO A 59 1.58 2.53 -16.38
C PRO A 59 1.85 1.75 -15.10
N VAL A 60 1.65 2.34 -13.93
CA VAL A 60 1.87 1.69 -12.65
C VAL A 60 1.00 0.44 -12.48
N SER A 61 -0.25 0.47 -12.93
CA SER A 61 -1.12 -0.71 -12.90
C SER A 61 -0.57 -1.84 -13.77
N LYS A 62 -0.16 -1.50 -14.99
CA LYS A 62 0.42 -2.48 -15.93
C LYS A 62 1.70 -3.08 -15.38
N GLN A 63 2.52 -2.26 -14.72
CA GLN A 63 3.76 -2.72 -14.08
C GLN A 63 3.47 -3.72 -12.96
N MET A 64 2.52 -3.44 -12.07
CA MET A 64 2.16 -4.33 -10.97
C MET A 64 1.51 -5.63 -11.44
N VAL A 65 0.77 -5.60 -12.54
CA VAL A 65 0.18 -6.81 -13.13
C VAL A 65 1.28 -7.70 -13.74
N ALA A 66 2.26 -7.10 -14.42
CA ALA A 66 3.38 -7.85 -15.02
C ALA A 66 4.37 -8.34 -13.97
N ASN A 67 4.64 -7.56 -12.92
CA ASN A 67 5.51 -7.92 -11.81
C ASN A 67 4.90 -7.41 -10.51
N PRO A 68 4.37 -8.30 -9.65
CA PRO A 68 3.66 -7.88 -8.45
C PRO A 68 4.57 -7.30 -7.35
N LYS A 69 5.87 -7.46 -7.45
CA LYS A 69 6.81 -6.99 -6.42
C LYS A 69 6.87 -5.48 -6.41
N VAL A 70 6.68 -4.91 -5.21
CA VAL A 70 6.66 -3.48 -4.99
C VAL A 70 7.44 -3.11 -3.73
N GLU A 71 7.80 -1.85 -3.62
CA GLU A 71 8.24 -1.26 -2.37
C GLU A 71 7.60 0.11 -2.20
N ILE A 72 7.15 0.38 -0.98
CA ILE A 72 6.57 1.66 -0.58
C ILE A 72 7.53 2.33 0.39
N CYS A 73 7.74 3.64 0.23
CA CYS A 73 8.53 4.45 1.15
C CYS A 73 7.73 5.67 1.58
N ALA A 74 7.73 5.94 2.89
CA ALA A 74 7.12 7.14 3.47
C ALA A 74 8.01 7.69 4.58
N PHE A 75 8.02 9.02 4.75
CA PHE A 75 8.86 9.71 5.72
C PHE A 75 8.06 10.80 6.44
N ASP A 76 8.09 10.78 7.77
CA ASP A 76 7.34 11.74 8.59
C ASP A 76 8.19 12.91 9.10
N GLY A 77 9.46 13.01 8.65
CA GLY A 77 10.41 14.00 9.12
C GLY A 77 11.43 13.46 10.12
N ASN A 78 11.16 12.32 10.72
CA ASN A 78 12.02 11.67 11.71
C ASN A 78 12.19 10.16 11.46
N THR A 79 11.10 9.48 11.20
CA THR A 79 11.05 8.05 10.93
C THR A 79 10.67 7.81 9.48
N TRP A 80 11.28 6.82 8.84
CA TRP A 80 10.83 6.39 7.52
C TRP A 80 10.47 4.91 7.53
N LEU A 81 9.47 4.60 6.72
CA LEU A 81 8.95 3.26 6.49
C LEU A 81 9.38 2.79 5.10
N ARG A 82 9.88 1.57 5.01
CA ARG A 82 9.98 0.85 3.74
C ARG A 82 9.16 -0.42 3.87
N LEU A 83 8.15 -0.53 3.02
CA LEU A 83 7.22 -1.66 3.00
C LEU A 83 7.39 -2.40 1.68
N SER A 84 7.91 -3.61 1.72
CA SER A 84 8.02 -4.46 0.53
C SER A 84 6.95 -5.55 0.55
N GLY A 85 6.57 -6.01 -0.62
CA GLY A 85 5.60 -7.10 -0.76
C GLY A 85 5.19 -7.31 -2.20
N GLU A 86 4.08 -8.00 -2.37
CA GLU A 86 3.51 -8.32 -3.68
C GLU A 86 2.07 -7.84 -3.75
N MET A 87 1.72 -7.10 -4.81
CA MET A 87 0.37 -6.57 -4.99
C MET A 87 -0.52 -7.57 -5.70
N VAL A 88 -1.75 -7.71 -5.19
CA VAL A 88 -2.79 -8.57 -5.77
C VAL A 88 -3.99 -7.70 -6.13
N PRO A 89 -4.39 -7.64 -7.42
CA PRO A 89 -5.61 -6.94 -7.80
C PRO A 89 -6.85 -7.61 -7.21
N ASP A 90 -7.80 -6.79 -6.77
CA ASP A 90 -9.10 -7.24 -6.30
C ASP A 90 -10.19 -6.60 -7.16
N GLU A 91 -10.82 -7.38 -8.01
CA GLU A 91 -11.82 -6.90 -8.98
C GLU A 91 -13.22 -6.75 -8.39
N ARG A 92 -13.42 -7.08 -7.12
CA ARG A 92 -14.75 -7.02 -6.50
C ARG A 92 -15.22 -5.57 -6.33
N VAL A 93 -16.48 -5.35 -6.64
CA VAL A 93 -17.13 -4.04 -6.49
C VAL A 93 -17.06 -3.55 -5.04
N GLU A 94 -17.22 -4.45 -4.07
CA GLU A 94 -17.20 -4.13 -2.64
C GLU A 94 -15.86 -3.52 -2.20
N ALA A 95 -14.76 -4.06 -2.71
CA ALA A 95 -13.41 -3.57 -2.38
C ALA A 95 -13.18 -2.17 -2.97
N LYS A 96 -13.59 -1.96 -4.22
CA LYS A 96 -13.51 -0.65 -4.88
C LYS A 96 -14.39 0.38 -4.17
N LYS A 97 -15.62 -0.01 -3.82
CA LYS A 97 -16.56 0.87 -3.10
C LYS A 97 -16.01 1.28 -1.74
N HIS A 98 -15.43 0.36 -0.98
CA HIS A 98 -14.84 0.66 0.32
C HIS A 98 -13.78 1.75 0.22
N MET A 99 -12.88 1.64 -0.76
CA MET A 99 -11.83 2.62 -1.01
C MET A 99 -12.42 3.98 -1.40
N LEU A 100 -13.38 4.01 -2.32
CA LEU A 100 -13.99 5.26 -2.78
C LEU A 100 -14.84 5.93 -1.70
N ASP A 101 -15.46 5.16 -0.80
CA ASP A 101 -16.16 5.71 0.36
C ASP A 101 -15.19 6.37 1.35
N ALA A 102 -13.97 5.81 1.49
CA ALA A 102 -12.91 6.37 2.32
C ALA A 102 -12.27 7.63 1.69
N TYR A 103 -12.28 7.73 0.37
CA TYR A 103 -11.70 8.86 -0.38
C TYR A 103 -12.75 9.40 -1.37
N PRO A 104 -13.82 10.07 -0.88
CA PRO A 104 -14.95 10.46 -1.74
C PRO A 104 -14.57 11.38 -2.89
N SER A 105 -13.52 12.19 -2.75
CA SER A 105 -13.04 13.08 -3.82
C SER A 105 -12.61 12.33 -5.07
N LEU A 106 -12.23 11.04 -4.95
CA LEU A 106 -11.85 10.23 -6.11
C LEU A 106 -13.03 9.89 -7.01
N ARG A 107 -14.26 10.02 -6.51
CA ARG A 107 -15.47 9.74 -7.30
C ARG A 107 -15.67 10.70 -8.49
N GLY A 108 -14.90 11.80 -8.53
CA GLY A 108 -14.86 12.66 -9.70
C GLY A 108 -14.17 12.02 -10.90
N MET A 109 -13.31 11.00 -10.69
CA MET A 109 -12.55 10.34 -11.75
C MET A 109 -12.77 8.82 -11.78
N TYR A 110 -13.26 8.22 -10.70
CA TYR A 110 -13.36 6.77 -10.53
C TYR A 110 -14.76 6.39 -10.04
N ASN A 111 -15.15 5.14 -10.35
CA ASN A 111 -16.44 4.59 -9.94
C ASN A 111 -16.25 3.08 -9.74
N GLU A 112 -16.91 2.51 -8.72
CA GLU A 112 -16.81 1.08 -8.42
C GLU A 112 -17.35 0.16 -9.53
N ASN A 113 -18.14 0.73 -10.45
CA ASN A 113 -18.72 0.00 -11.57
C ASN A 113 -18.04 0.30 -12.92
N ASP A 114 -17.01 1.15 -12.95
CA ASP A 114 -16.30 1.45 -14.18
C ASP A 114 -15.27 0.35 -14.51
N SER A 115 -14.66 0.43 -15.69
CA SER A 115 -13.66 -0.53 -16.14
C SER A 115 -12.22 -0.10 -15.82
N ASN A 116 -12.02 1.05 -15.19
CA ASN A 116 -10.71 1.64 -14.96
C ASN A 116 -10.27 1.61 -13.50
N THR A 117 -11.19 1.78 -12.55
CA THR A 117 -10.86 1.77 -11.12
C THR A 117 -10.23 0.44 -10.74
N GLN A 118 -9.07 0.50 -10.09
CA GLN A 118 -8.37 -0.68 -9.63
C GLN A 118 -7.95 -0.50 -8.17
N VAL A 119 -8.27 -1.49 -7.34
CA VAL A 119 -7.72 -1.62 -6.00
C VAL A 119 -6.89 -2.88 -5.93
N LEU A 120 -5.79 -2.80 -5.18
CA LEU A 120 -4.86 -3.92 -4.99
C LEU A 120 -4.51 -4.00 -3.52
N TYR A 121 -4.32 -5.20 -3.00
CA TYR A 121 -3.83 -5.38 -1.63
C TYR A 121 -2.45 -6.01 -1.63
N ILE A 122 -1.66 -5.70 -0.59
CA ILE A 122 -0.30 -6.21 -0.46
C ILE A 122 -0.28 -7.53 0.31
N THR A 123 0.51 -8.48 -0.18
CA THR A 123 0.75 -9.78 0.46
C THR A 123 2.23 -9.95 0.72
N ASN A 124 2.58 -10.89 1.61
CA ASN A 124 3.98 -11.16 1.98
C ASN A 124 4.71 -9.87 2.36
N ALA A 125 4.05 -9.04 3.16
CA ALA A 125 4.53 -7.71 3.48
C ALA A 125 5.59 -7.75 4.58
N ALA A 126 6.68 -7.00 4.35
CA ALA A 126 7.72 -6.74 5.35
C ALA A 126 7.91 -5.22 5.45
N ALA A 127 7.65 -4.68 6.62
CA ALA A 127 7.75 -3.24 6.89
C ALA A 127 8.95 -2.98 7.79
N VAL A 128 9.87 -2.13 7.35
CA VAL A 128 11.04 -1.71 8.11
C VAL A 128 10.86 -0.25 8.51
N PHE A 129 10.76 0.00 9.82
CA PHE A 129 10.73 1.35 10.39
C PHE A 129 12.15 1.73 10.80
N SER A 130 12.66 2.83 10.29
CA SER A 130 14.02 3.31 10.52
C SER A 130 14.01 4.78 10.96
N SER A 131 15.02 5.15 11.75
CA SER A 131 15.27 6.53 12.14
C SER A 131 16.77 6.74 12.32
N PHE A 132 17.18 8.01 12.53
CA PHE A 132 18.59 8.30 12.78
C PHE A 132 19.01 8.03 14.24
N THR A 133 18.05 7.76 15.13
CA THR A 133 18.28 7.70 16.58
C THR A 133 17.99 6.36 17.22
N ALA A 134 17.35 5.44 16.53
CA ALA A 134 16.96 4.14 17.07
C ALA A 134 17.30 3.02 16.06
N PRO A 135 17.49 1.77 16.54
CA PRO A 135 17.67 0.63 15.66
C PRO A 135 16.46 0.42 14.75
N ALA A 136 16.71 -0.08 13.54
CA ALA A 136 15.64 -0.44 12.61
C ALA A 136 14.79 -1.58 13.21
N ARG A 137 13.47 -1.51 12.96
CA ARG A 137 12.49 -2.48 13.46
C ARG A 137 11.68 -3.01 12.28
N THR A 138 11.55 -4.33 12.20
CA THR A 138 10.82 -4.99 11.12
C THR A 138 9.54 -5.63 11.66
N VAL A 139 8.43 -5.42 10.96
CA VAL A 139 7.17 -6.14 11.18
C VAL A 139 6.71 -6.76 9.87
N THR A 140 5.98 -7.88 9.97
CA THR A 140 5.50 -8.63 8.80
C THR A 140 4.00 -8.89 8.91
N PHE A 141 3.34 -8.96 7.79
CA PHE A 141 1.94 -9.36 7.73
C PHE A 141 1.52 -9.88 6.36
#